data_43f66118566e0de47fde5e99776b7602
#
_entry.id   43f66118566e0de47fde5e99776b7602
#
_cell.length_a   1.000
_cell.length_b   1.000
_cell.length_c   1.000
_cell.angle_alpha   90.00
_cell.angle_beta   90.00
_cell.angle_gamma   90.00
#
_symmetry.space_group_name_H-M   'P 1'
#
loop_
_entity.id
_entity.type
_entity.pdbx_description
1 polymer ?
#
loop_
_entity_poly.entity_id
_entity_poly.type
_entity_poly.pdbx_seq_one_letter_code
_entity_poly.pdbx_strand_id
1 'polypeptide(L)'
;MSQNELKIPKKLIEVNLPLDDINDACVREKAIRHGHPSTLHLYWARRPLAAARAILFASLVNDPGYEVGGGFRRGINKKEAQKKREELFDIIRDLVKWENLNNQSVLARARDAIKASWRETCALNANHPERVRKILWVTLR
;
A
#
# COMPACT_ATOMS: atom_id res chain seq x y z
N MET A 1 -1.77 32.75 -5.13
CA MET A 1 -1.33 31.37 -4.78
C MET A 1 -2.53 30.46 -4.91
N SER A 2 -2.43 29.51 -5.80
CA SER A 2 -3.55 28.68 -6.27
C SER A 2 -4.15 27.83 -5.13
N GLN A 3 -5.37 28.17 -4.70
CA GLN A 3 -6.12 27.44 -3.66
C GLN A 3 -6.67 26.07 -4.16
N ASN A 4 -6.24 25.63 -5.33
CA ASN A 4 -6.82 24.49 -6.04
C ASN A 4 -5.85 23.31 -6.21
N GLU A 5 -4.78 23.24 -5.45
CA GLU A 5 -3.81 22.15 -5.53
C GLU A 5 -4.19 21.01 -4.57
N LEU A 6 -4.34 19.79 -5.11
CA LEU A 6 -4.63 18.60 -4.31
C LEU A 6 -3.47 18.29 -3.35
N LYS A 7 -3.76 18.22 -2.07
CA LYS A 7 -2.81 17.85 -1.02
C LYS A 7 -2.71 16.33 -0.93
N ILE A 8 -1.64 15.77 -1.45
CA ILE A 8 -1.40 14.31 -1.44
C ILE A 8 -0.29 14.00 -0.45
N PRO A 9 -0.55 13.21 0.60
CA PRO A 9 0.48 12.76 1.52
C PRO A 9 1.46 11.81 0.82
N LYS A 10 2.69 11.77 1.29
CA LYS A 10 3.71 10.85 0.78
C LYS A 10 3.27 9.41 0.99
N LYS A 11 3.45 8.57 -0.03
CA LYS A 11 3.08 7.16 0.04
C LYS A 11 4.19 6.32 0.68
N LEU A 12 3.81 5.18 1.23
CA LEU A 12 4.76 4.27 1.87
C LEU A 12 5.87 3.84 0.90
N ILE A 13 5.54 3.60 -0.36
CA ILE A 13 6.49 3.21 -1.42
C ILE A 13 7.58 4.27 -1.67
N GLU A 14 7.28 5.54 -1.42
CA GLU A 14 8.23 6.64 -1.62
C GLU A 14 9.24 6.79 -0.47
N VAL A 15 8.99 6.12 0.64
CA VAL A 15 9.78 6.29 1.86
C VAL A 15 10.61 5.05 2.16
N ASN A 16 9.97 3.90 2.31
CA ASN A 16 10.66 2.66 2.63
C ASN A 16 9.79 1.43 2.38
N LEU A 17 10.43 0.30 2.04
CA LEU A 17 9.81 -1.01 1.85
C LEU A 17 10.65 -2.10 2.51
N PRO A 18 10.05 -3.18 3.01
CA PRO A 18 10.76 -4.36 3.50
C PRO A 18 11.22 -5.23 2.30
N LEU A 19 12.26 -4.74 1.58
CA LEU A 19 12.70 -5.32 0.31
C LEU A 19 13.21 -6.76 0.46
N ASP A 20 13.88 -7.08 1.56
CA ASP A 20 14.40 -8.42 1.80
C ASP A 20 13.27 -9.44 1.90
N ASP A 21 12.24 -9.14 2.71
CA ASP A 21 11.05 -9.98 2.86
C ASP A 21 10.29 -10.17 1.52
N ILE A 22 10.19 -9.10 0.73
CA ILE A 22 9.54 -9.14 -0.58
C ILE A 22 10.35 -10.00 -1.56
N ASN A 23 11.67 -9.85 -1.57
CA ASN A 23 12.56 -10.61 -2.44
C ASN A 23 12.54 -12.10 -2.10
N ASP A 24 12.58 -12.46 -0.83
CA ASP A 24 12.50 -13.85 -0.37
C ASP A 24 11.16 -14.50 -0.80
N ALA A 25 10.06 -13.79 -0.64
CA ALA A 25 8.75 -14.25 -1.11
C ALA A 25 8.73 -14.43 -2.65
N CYS A 26 9.37 -13.53 -3.40
CA CYS A 26 9.47 -13.62 -4.86
C CYS A 26 10.33 -14.82 -5.30
N VAL A 27 11.41 -15.11 -4.61
CA VAL A 27 12.28 -16.29 -4.88
C VAL A 27 11.47 -17.56 -4.64
N ARG A 28 10.79 -17.65 -3.50
CA ARG A 28 9.92 -18.79 -3.18
C ARG A 28 8.82 -18.98 -4.22
N GLU A 29 8.14 -17.92 -4.63
CA GLU A 29 7.08 -17.98 -5.63
C GLU A 29 7.58 -18.51 -6.98
N LYS A 30 8.78 -18.13 -7.41
CA LYS A 30 9.39 -18.63 -8.65
C LYS A 30 9.68 -20.13 -8.60
N ALA A 31 9.92 -20.68 -7.41
CA ALA A 31 10.17 -22.12 -7.22
C ALA A 31 8.90 -22.97 -7.22
N ILE A 32 7.73 -22.38 -7.00
CA ILE A 32 6.44 -23.08 -7.00
C ILE A 32 6.09 -23.49 -8.45
N ARG A 33 6.03 -24.79 -8.71
CA ARG A 33 5.74 -25.33 -10.04
C ARG A 33 4.27 -25.72 -10.26
N HIS A 34 3.55 -26.11 -9.20
CA HIS A 34 2.18 -26.58 -9.26
C HIS A 34 1.20 -25.57 -8.67
N GLY A 35 0.06 -25.40 -9.34
CA GLY A 35 -1.02 -24.52 -8.87
C GLY A 35 -0.77 -23.02 -8.99
N HIS A 36 0.33 -22.62 -9.62
CA HIS A 36 0.64 -21.20 -9.81
C HIS A 36 0.13 -20.72 -11.18
N PRO A 37 -0.49 -19.52 -11.28
CA PRO A 37 -0.96 -18.96 -12.56
C PRO A 37 0.12 -18.88 -13.64
N SER A 38 1.40 -18.70 -13.26
CA SER A 38 2.53 -18.66 -14.18
C SER A 38 2.82 -19.99 -14.89
N THR A 39 2.25 -21.11 -14.41
CA THR A 39 2.37 -22.41 -15.09
C THR A 39 1.42 -22.55 -16.27
N LEU A 40 0.35 -21.75 -16.31
CA LEU A 40 -0.65 -21.71 -17.39
C LEU A 40 -0.20 -20.81 -18.54
N HIS A 41 0.61 -19.79 -18.27
CA HIS A 41 1.16 -18.86 -19.24
C HIS A 41 2.66 -18.73 -19.12
N LEU A 42 3.39 -19.16 -20.14
CA LEU A 42 4.84 -19.01 -20.24
C LEU A 42 5.15 -17.62 -20.81
N TYR A 43 5.36 -16.63 -19.92
CA TYR A 43 5.91 -15.32 -20.31
C TYR A 43 7.42 -15.31 -20.25
N TRP A 44 8.06 -14.56 -21.14
CA TRP A 44 9.51 -14.33 -21.16
C TRP A 44 10.05 -13.76 -19.86
N ALA A 45 9.27 -12.89 -19.21
CA ALA A 45 9.60 -12.32 -17.90
C ALA A 45 8.48 -12.63 -16.91
N ARG A 46 8.67 -13.66 -16.10
CA ARG A 46 7.77 -13.97 -14.99
C ARG A 46 7.94 -12.91 -13.92
N ARG A 47 6.94 -12.06 -13.73
CA ARG A 47 6.90 -11.10 -12.63
C ARG A 47 6.19 -11.72 -11.45
N PRO A 48 6.84 -11.80 -10.27
CA PRO A 48 6.23 -12.40 -9.08
C PRO A 48 5.00 -11.60 -8.64
N LEU A 49 3.92 -12.31 -8.30
CA LEU A 49 2.70 -11.70 -7.75
C LEU A 49 2.95 -11.09 -6.37
N ALA A 50 3.88 -11.65 -5.59
CA ALA A 50 4.31 -11.12 -4.32
C ALA A 50 4.79 -9.66 -4.45
N ALA A 51 5.70 -9.39 -5.40
CA ALA A 51 6.17 -8.03 -5.66
C ALA A 51 5.02 -7.10 -6.09
N ALA A 52 4.13 -7.56 -6.98
CA ALA A 52 3.00 -6.77 -7.42
C ALA A 52 2.06 -6.39 -6.26
N ARG A 53 1.75 -7.32 -5.35
CA ARG A 53 0.92 -7.06 -4.17
C ARG A 53 1.57 -6.06 -3.21
N ALA A 54 2.86 -6.22 -2.94
CA ALA A 54 3.60 -5.29 -2.09
C ALA A 54 3.61 -3.87 -2.66
N ILE A 55 3.91 -3.73 -3.95
CA ILE A 55 3.96 -2.45 -4.64
C ILE A 55 2.58 -1.79 -4.68
N LEU A 56 1.53 -2.51 -5.03
CA LEU A 56 0.17 -1.97 -5.06
C LEU A 56 -0.28 -1.50 -3.67
N PHE A 57 -0.07 -2.30 -2.64
CA PHE A 57 -0.40 -1.90 -1.27
C PHE A 57 0.36 -0.64 -0.84
N ALA A 58 1.69 -0.63 -1.01
CA ALA A 58 2.54 0.48 -0.62
C ALA A 58 2.27 1.78 -1.40
N SER A 59 1.77 1.66 -2.65
CA SER A 59 1.36 2.82 -3.47
C SER A 59 0.04 3.43 -3.01
N LEU A 60 -0.82 2.66 -2.34
CA LEU A 60 -2.14 3.11 -1.89
C LEU A 60 -2.13 3.63 -0.45
N VAL A 61 -1.19 3.18 0.38
CA VAL A 61 -1.09 3.54 1.80
C VAL A 61 -0.18 4.75 2.01
N ASN A 62 -0.62 5.69 2.86
CA ASN A 62 0.18 6.86 3.23
C ASN A 62 1.26 6.47 4.24
N ASP A 63 2.43 7.10 4.14
CA ASP A 63 3.46 6.96 5.18
C ASP A 63 3.06 7.71 6.46
N PRO A 64 3.12 7.07 7.63
CA PRO A 64 2.68 7.69 8.89
C PRO A 64 3.59 8.81 9.37
N GLY A 65 4.80 8.92 8.83
CA GLY A 65 5.80 9.89 9.27
C GLY A 65 5.91 11.15 8.41
N TYR A 66 5.28 11.21 7.24
CA TYR A 66 5.42 12.32 6.32
C TYR A 66 4.13 13.11 6.09
N GLU A 67 4.28 14.42 6.05
CA GLU A 67 3.22 15.37 5.65
C GLU A 67 3.25 15.63 4.15
N VAL A 68 2.22 16.31 3.70
CA VAL A 68 2.13 16.89 2.35
C VAL A 68 3.31 17.83 2.12
N GLY A 69 3.96 17.71 0.96
CA GLY A 69 5.14 18.51 0.63
C GLY A 69 6.47 17.88 1.07
N GLY A 70 6.46 16.66 1.62
CA GLY A 70 7.67 15.88 1.94
C GLY A 70 8.34 16.22 3.27
N GLY A 71 7.73 17.10 4.08
CA GLY A 71 8.16 17.37 5.43
C GLY A 71 7.79 16.26 6.41
N PHE A 72 8.51 16.18 7.54
CA PHE A 72 8.15 15.26 8.62
C PHE A 72 6.89 15.76 9.36
N ARG A 73 5.97 14.86 9.66
CA ARG A 73 4.67 15.20 10.26
C ARG A 73 4.84 15.82 11.64
N ARG A 74 4.36 17.06 11.81
CA ARG A 74 4.41 17.75 13.09
C ARG A 74 3.59 17.00 14.15
N GLY A 75 4.15 16.85 15.36
CA GLY A 75 3.47 16.17 16.46
C GLY A 75 3.61 14.65 16.48
N ILE A 76 4.22 14.03 15.46
CA ILE A 76 4.57 12.61 15.49
C ILE A 76 6.06 12.45 15.82
N ASN A 77 6.36 11.71 16.90
CA ASN A 77 7.72 11.31 17.21
C ASN A 77 8.23 10.32 16.16
N LYS A 78 9.52 10.43 15.78
CA LYS A 78 10.18 9.50 14.85
C LYS A 78 10.02 8.03 15.25
N LYS A 79 10.09 7.74 16.56
CA LYS A 79 9.89 6.37 17.09
C LYS A 79 8.46 5.87 16.89
N GLU A 80 7.46 6.73 17.09
CA GLU A 80 6.05 6.39 16.86
C GLU A 80 5.75 6.16 15.38
N ALA A 81 6.28 7.04 14.52
CA ALA A 81 6.16 6.88 13.07
C ALA A 81 6.80 5.56 12.60
N GLN A 82 7.97 5.23 13.14
CA GLN A 82 8.66 3.97 12.83
C GLN A 82 7.84 2.76 13.29
N LYS A 83 7.24 2.81 14.48
CA LYS A 83 6.36 1.73 14.97
C LYS A 83 5.16 1.51 14.05
N LYS A 84 4.46 2.60 13.69
CA LYS A 84 3.32 2.52 12.77
C LYS A 84 3.73 2.03 11.38
N ARG A 85 4.93 2.40 10.91
CA ARG A 85 5.47 1.89 9.65
C ARG A 85 5.76 0.40 9.72
N GLU A 86 6.29 -0.09 10.84
CA GLU A 86 6.52 -1.52 11.04
C GLU A 86 5.21 -2.32 11.04
N GLU A 87 4.14 -1.80 11.63
CA GLU A 87 2.79 -2.40 11.55
C GLU A 87 2.30 -2.53 10.08
N LEU A 88 2.60 -1.55 9.22
CA LEU A 88 2.32 -1.62 7.79
C LEU A 88 3.22 -2.64 7.07
N PHE A 89 4.47 -2.76 7.48
CA PHE A 89 5.40 -3.77 6.94
C PHE A 89 4.95 -5.18 7.29
N ASP A 90 4.39 -5.40 8.48
CA ASP A 90 3.82 -6.70 8.86
C ASP A 90 2.65 -7.08 7.94
N ILE A 91 1.81 -6.10 7.55
CA ILE A 91 0.77 -6.36 6.55
C ILE A 91 1.38 -6.74 5.20
N ILE A 92 2.46 -6.07 4.76
CA ILE A 92 3.15 -6.43 3.51
C ILE A 92 3.74 -7.84 3.61
N ARG A 93 4.42 -8.18 4.71
CA ARG A 93 4.98 -9.53 4.94
C ARG A 93 3.91 -10.63 4.85
N ASP A 94 2.72 -10.35 5.37
CA ASP A 94 1.60 -11.29 5.27
C ASP A 94 1.00 -11.34 3.86
N LEU A 95 0.90 -10.20 3.16
CA LEU A 95 0.36 -10.13 1.79
C LEU A 95 1.23 -10.83 0.76
N VAL A 96 2.55 -10.81 0.93
CA VAL A 96 3.48 -11.41 -0.05
C VAL A 96 3.57 -12.93 0.07
N LYS A 97 3.14 -13.52 1.19
CA LYS A 97 3.12 -14.98 1.37
C LYS A 97 2.12 -15.62 0.42
N TRP A 98 2.57 -16.65 -0.30
CA TRP A 98 1.73 -17.42 -1.22
C TRP A 98 0.51 -18.03 -0.52
N GLU A 99 0.70 -18.55 0.68
CA GLU A 99 -0.33 -19.19 1.50
C GLU A 99 -1.49 -18.25 1.85
N ASN A 100 -1.21 -16.95 1.88
CA ASN A 100 -2.19 -15.91 2.22
C ASN A 100 -2.93 -15.33 1.00
N LEU A 101 -2.80 -15.92 -0.18
CA LEU A 101 -3.40 -15.41 -1.41
C LEU A 101 -4.91 -15.15 -1.27
N ASN A 102 -5.61 -16.10 -0.65
CA ASN A 102 -7.06 -16.06 -0.43
C ASN A 102 -7.45 -15.87 1.04
N ASN A 103 -6.49 -15.49 1.90
CA ASN A 103 -6.74 -15.30 3.33
C ASN A 103 -7.53 -14.00 3.56
N GLN A 104 -8.83 -14.13 3.83
CA GLN A 104 -9.73 -12.99 3.99
C GLN A 104 -9.35 -12.07 5.15
N SER A 105 -8.74 -12.60 6.22
CA SER A 105 -8.32 -11.77 7.36
C SER A 105 -7.17 -10.84 6.98
N VAL A 106 -6.18 -11.33 6.24
CA VAL A 106 -5.04 -10.54 5.75
C VAL A 106 -5.53 -9.49 4.73
N LEU A 107 -6.41 -9.90 3.81
CA LEU A 107 -7.00 -8.99 2.82
C LEU A 107 -7.86 -7.91 3.49
N ALA A 108 -8.60 -8.23 4.55
CA ALA A 108 -9.40 -7.26 5.29
C ALA A 108 -8.49 -6.22 5.97
N ARG A 109 -7.44 -6.64 6.67
CA ARG A 109 -6.44 -5.73 7.28
C ARG A 109 -5.84 -4.78 6.24
N ALA A 110 -5.45 -5.30 5.08
CA ALA A 110 -4.90 -4.48 4.01
C ALA A 110 -5.92 -3.47 3.46
N ARG A 111 -7.17 -3.90 3.23
CA ARG A 111 -8.26 -3.01 2.79
C ARG A 111 -8.54 -1.91 3.80
N ASP A 112 -8.52 -2.22 5.09
CA ASP A 112 -8.78 -1.24 6.14
C ASP A 112 -7.66 -0.21 6.25
N ALA A 113 -6.39 -0.62 6.09
CA ALA A 113 -5.25 0.30 6.01
C ALA A 113 -5.36 1.24 4.79
N ILE A 114 -5.74 0.71 3.63
CA ILE A 114 -5.97 1.51 2.41
C ILE A 114 -7.12 2.50 2.62
N LYS A 115 -8.25 2.05 3.20
CA LYS A 115 -9.40 2.91 3.51
C LYS A 115 -9.04 4.01 4.50
N ALA A 116 -8.24 3.70 5.53
CA ALA A 116 -7.76 4.68 6.50
C ALA A 116 -6.92 5.77 5.81
N SER A 117 -5.96 5.36 4.96
CA SER A 117 -5.14 6.28 4.17
C SER A 117 -5.96 7.13 3.19
N TRP A 118 -6.98 6.53 2.58
CA TRP A 118 -7.92 7.26 1.72
C TRP A 118 -8.72 8.31 2.49
N ARG A 119 -9.27 7.95 3.66
CA ARG A 119 -10.00 8.89 4.52
C ARG A 119 -9.13 10.06 4.97
N GLU A 120 -7.86 9.79 5.32
CA GLU A 120 -6.89 10.82 5.66
C GLU A 120 -6.68 11.80 4.49
N THR A 121 -6.44 11.27 3.29
CA THR A 121 -6.28 12.09 2.08
C THR A 121 -7.53 12.91 1.77
N CYS A 122 -8.72 12.35 1.95
CA CYS A 122 -9.98 13.08 1.80
C CYS A 122 -10.14 14.19 2.83
N ALA A 123 -9.75 13.94 4.08
CA ALA A 123 -9.80 14.96 5.13
C ALA A 123 -8.88 16.15 4.84
N LEU A 124 -7.68 15.88 4.32
CA LEU A 124 -6.73 16.93 3.91
C LEU A 124 -7.28 17.81 2.77
N ASN A 125 -8.15 17.26 1.93
CA ASN A 125 -8.74 17.93 0.77
C ASN A 125 -10.24 18.23 0.97
N ALA A 126 -10.65 18.49 2.21
CA ALA A 126 -12.06 18.71 2.56
C ALA A 126 -12.73 19.81 1.74
N ASN A 127 -11.98 20.85 1.41
CA ASN A 127 -12.49 22.05 0.71
C ASN A 127 -12.25 22.02 -0.81
N HIS A 128 -11.72 20.91 -1.36
CA HIS A 128 -11.44 20.84 -2.79
C HIS A 128 -12.71 20.52 -3.60
N PRO A 129 -13.03 21.25 -4.67
CA PRO A 129 -14.28 21.10 -5.44
C PRO A 129 -14.42 19.72 -6.11
N GLU A 130 -13.32 19.05 -6.45
CA GLU A 130 -13.35 17.71 -7.05
C GLU A 130 -13.56 16.55 -6.06
N ARG A 131 -13.58 16.85 -4.76
CA ARG A 131 -13.72 15.84 -3.71
C ARG A 131 -15.02 15.03 -3.85
N VAL A 132 -16.11 15.69 -4.16
CA VAL A 132 -17.46 15.09 -4.18
C VAL A 132 -17.61 14.10 -5.34
N ARG A 133 -16.99 14.34 -6.48
CA ARG A 133 -17.11 13.48 -7.67
C ARG A 133 -16.43 12.11 -7.52
N LYS A 134 -15.29 12.04 -6.83
CA LYS A 134 -14.53 10.79 -6.68
C LYS A 134 -15.03 9.90 -5.54
N ILE A 135 -15.62 10.47 -4.48
CA ILE A 135 -16.15 9.72 -3.34
C ILE A 135 -17.39 8.90 -3.73
N LEU A 136 -18.26 9.43 -4.57
CA LEU A 136 -19.48 8.75 -5.03
C LEU A 136 -19.21 7.47 -5.84
N TRP A 137 -18.08 7.38 -6.53
CA TRP A 137 -17.72 6.18 -7.32
C TRP A 137 -17.24 4.98 -6.48
N VAL A 138 -16.72 5.22 -5.29
CA VAL A 138 -16.16 4.17 -4.40
C VAL A 138 -17.22 3.63 -3.43
N THR A 139 -18.27 4.39 -3.15
CA THR A 139 -19.34 4.00 -2.20
C THR A 139 -20.50 3.27 -2.85
N LEU A 140 -20.57 3.24 -4.18
CA LEU A 140 -21.69 2.63 -4.95
C LEU A 140 -21.36 1.26 -5.57
N ARG A 141 -20.26 0.61 -5.12
CA ARG A 141 -19.95 -0.79 -5.49
C ARG A 141 -19.68 -1.67 -4.29
#